data_34c57a9e75f454ccb0ed314cf8c38f9a
#
_entry.id   34c57a9e75f454ccb0ed314cf8c38f9a
#
_cell.length_a   1.000
_cell.length_b   1.000
_cell.length_c   1.000
_cell.angle_alpha   90.00
_cell.angle_beta   90.00
_cell.angle_gamma   90.00
#
_symmetry.space_group_name_H-M   'P 1'
#
loop_
_entity.id
_entity.type
_entity.pdbx_description
1 polymer ?
#
loop_
_entity_poly.entity_id
_entity_poly.type
_entity_poly.pdbx_seq_one_letter_code
_entity_poly.pdbx_strand_id
1 'polypeptide(L)'
;MNKIRSSLVLSTLILGGTDALAAGPSPHARFDRVQAVAVFGDSPYGTSPTDTAEFSSMPAFIDAINADRDISLALHVGDIHSGSQYCTEAYNRSVYNLWTRFQVPLVYTPGDNEWADCHKSKEGGGTYNAATGLIDYKRDANGNLINYMGGDPVANLDLVRSIFFVNPGYSLGAHRHLHTQASAFKRSHPTDAKYVENLRWEQDDVQFVTVNIPGGSNNDSDPWYGTPVETERQHQERTERTGAVLRWLDDAFERAHEERSKAIVIQTQADMWDPDGKSASHLSLYRPIVERIAMLTKAFGRPVLLLNGDSHRYRSDNPLAAGAVCSIEASATTQVACSDDAFKNQPIGYNVPNFHRITVHGSTVPLEWLKLRIDSHNAATSSEDAFGPFSWKRMIVR
;
A
#
# COMPACT_ATOMS: atom_id res chain seq x y z
N MET A 1 -32.71 69.87 62.77
CA MET A 1 -31.86 70.29 61.64
C MET A 1 -31.50 69.05 60.79
N ASN A 2 -32.42 68.69 59.90
CA ASN A 2 -32.07 67.63 58.94
C ASN A 2 -32.81 67.97 57.63
N LYS A 3 -32.01 68.16 56.59
CA LYS A 3 -32.46 68.42 55.23
C LYS A 3 -32.71 67.14 54.51
N ILE A 4 -33.93 66.89 54.09
CA ILE A 4 -34.34 65.82 53.18
C ILE A 4 -34.12 66.36 51.75
N ARG A 5 -33.31 65.61 50.97
CA ARG A 5 -33.19 65.81 49.52
C ARG A 5 -33.91 64.69 48.82
N SER A 6 -34.92 64.99 48.08
CA SER A 6 -35.58 64.10 47.13
C SER A 6 -34.74 63.92 45.91
N SER A 7 -34.53 62.71 45.49
CA SER A 7 -33.94 62.38 44.21
C SER A 7 -35.00 61.81 43.27
N LEU A 8 -35.11 62.46 42.13
CA LEU A 8 -35.96 62.08 40.99
C LEU A 8 -35.37 60.89 40.28
N VAL A 9 -36.09 59.82 40.16
CA VAL A 9 -35.67 58.64 39.35
C VAL A 9 -36.23 58.80 37.93
N LEU A 10 -35.32 58.93 36.97
CA LEU A 10 -35.64 58.97 35.55
C LEU A 10 -35.56 57.56 35.00
N SER A 11 -36.69 56.97 34.62
CA SER A 11 -36.73 55.62 34.00
C SER A 11 -36.43 55.72 32.50
N THR A 12 -35.32 55.24 32.09
CA THR A 12 -34.95 55.06 30.68
C THR A 12 -35.39 53.68 30.20
N LEU A 13 -36.33 53.63 29.27
CA LEU A 13 -36.65 52.37 28.53
C LEU A 13 -35.54 52.07 27.59
N ILE A 14 -34.85 50.92 27.80
CA ILE A 14 -33.92 50.34 26.84
C ILE A 14 -34.68 49.27 26.02
N LEU A 15 -34.91 49.57 24.74
CA LEU A 15 -35.34 48.55 23.76
C LEU A 15 -34.12 47.59 23.53
N GLY A 16 -34.23 46.41 24.08
CA GLY A 16 -33.29 45.35 23.79
C GLY A 16 -33.56 44.74 22.40
N GLY A 17 -32.72 45.06 21.43
CA GLY A 17 -32.63 44.29 20.19
C GLY A 17 -31.98 42.95 20.48
N THR A 18 -32.72 41.88 20.22
CA THR A 18 -32.17 40.52 20.25
C THR A 18 -31.41 40.27 18.95
N ASP A 19 -30.10 40.53 18.94
CA ASP A 19 -29.22 39.99 17.91
C ASP A 19 -29.18 38.45 18.06
N ALA A 20 -29.86 37.77 17.15
CA ALA A 20 -29.72 36.33 17.00
C ALA A 20 -28.31 36.05 16.46
N LEU A 21 -27.35 35.76 17.37
CA LEU A 21 -26.06 35.18 17.02
C LEU A 21 -26.35 33.86 16.29
N ALA A 22 -26.11 33.86 14.99
CA ALA A 22 -26.05 32.60 14.22
C ALA A 22 -25.08 31.68 14.90
N ALA A 23 -25.58 30.59 15.49
CA ALA A 23 -24.75 29.55 16.05
C ALA A 23 -23.87 29.00 14.93
N GLY A 24 -22.56 29.19 15.04
CA GLY A 24 -21.60 28.54 14.17
C GLY A 24 -21.78 27.01 14.24
N PRO A 25 -21.44 26.30 13.19
CA PRO A 25 -21.59 24.84 13.16
C PRO A 25 -20.93 24.23 14.37
N SER A 26 -21.69 23.41 15.10
CA SER A 26 -21.26 22.68 16.29
C SER A 26 -20.00 21.86 15.96
N PRO A 27 -18.95 21.82 16.83
CA PRO A 27 -17.79 20.97 16.66
C PRO A 27 -18.12 19.47 16.51
N HIS A 28 -19.31 19.05 16.95
CA HIS A 28 -19.78 17.64 16.86
C HIS A 28 -20.33 17.27 15.46
N ALA A 29 -20.55 18.20 14.54
CA ALA A 29 -21.03 17.91 13.19
C ALA A 29 -19.94 17.28 12.27
N ARG A 30 -18.71 17.05 12.76
CA ARG A 30 -17.63 16.39 12.03
C ARG A 30 -17.61 14.86 12.16
N PHE A 31 -18.38 14.28 13.08
CA PHE A 31 -18.28 12.85 13.43
C PHE A 31 -19.20 11.90 12.65
N ASP A 32 -20.14 12.42 11.87
CA ASP A 32 -21.11 11.58 11.12
C ASP A 32 -20.74 11.38 9.64
N ARG A 33 -19.55 11.83 9.21
CA ARG A 33 -19.17 11.69 7.81
C ARG A 33 -18.33 10.43 7.64
N VAL A 34 -18.90 9.42 6.98
CA VAL A 34 -18.16 8.22 6.55
C VAL A 34 -16.95 8.67 5.74
N GLN A 35 -15.77 8.40 6.25
CA GLN A 35 -14.54 8.74 5.58
C GLN A 35 -14.23 7.70 4.50
N ALA A 36 -13.55 8.13 3.45
CA ALA A 36 -13.10 7.25 2.39
C ALA A 36 -11.59 7.38 2.16
N VAL A 37 -11.02 6.29 1.68
CA VAL A 37 -9.62 6.15 1.31
C VAL A 37 -9.54 5.93 -0.20
N ALA A 38 -8.67 6.66 -0.90
CA ALA A 38 -8.35 6.37 -2.29
C ALA A 38 -7.25 5.31 -2.34
N VAL A 39 -7.47 4.17 -3.01
CA VAL A 39 -6.49 3.10 -3.13
C VAL A 39 -6.15 2.89 -4.61
N PHE A 40 -4.88 2.90 -4.95
CA PHE A 40 -4.37 2.69 -6.30
C PHE A 40 -2.96 2.09 -6.25
N GLY A 41 -2.47 1.59 -7.36
CA GLY A 41 -1.12 1.02 -7.50
C GLY A 41 -0.82 0.73 -8.96
N ASP A 42 0.31 0.09 -9.22
CA ASP A 42 0.74 -0.30 -10.58
C ASP A 42 0.60 0.87 -11.55
N SER A 43 1.04 2.05 -11.12
CA SER A 43 0.94 3.31 -11.84
C SER A 43 1.89 4.38 -11.25
N PRO A 44 2.44 5.31 -12.08
CA PRO A 44 2.27 5.36 -13.53
C PRO A 44 3.13 4.30 -14.24
N TYR A 45 2.54 3.62 -15.22
CA TYR A 45 3.23 2.62 -16.03
C TYR A 45 3.53 3.11 -17.44
N GLY A 46 4.64 2.63 -18.00
CA GLY A 46 4.96 2.78 -19.40
C GLY A 46 5.15 1.41 -20.06
N THR A 47 4.87 1.31 -21.35
CA THR A 47 5.07 0.08 -22.15
C THR A 47 6.50 -0.03 -22.70
N SER A 48 7.31 1.01 -22.50
CA SER A 48 8.72 1.09 -22.89
C SER A 48 9.46 2.08 -21.97
N PRO A 49 10.82 2.13 -22.01
CA PRO A 49 11.60 3.08 -21.22
C PRO A 49 11.29 4.55 -21.46
N THR A 50 10.69 4.88 -22.59
CA THR A 50 10.35 6.27 -23.00
C THR A 50 8.86 6.56 -23.02
N ASP A 51 8.02 5.59 -22.67
CA ASP A 51 6.58 5.78 -22.59
C ASP A 51 6.22 6.52 -21.30
N THR A 52 5.54 7.64 -21.45
CA THR A 52 5.12 8.52 -20.35
C THR A 52 3.61 8.79 -20.35
N ALA A 53 2.82 7.98 -21.06
CA ALA A 53 1.40 8.23 -21.24
C ALA A 53 0.65 8.27 -19.89
N GLU A 54 0.83 7.26 -19.03
CA GLU A 54 0.23 7.27 -17.70
C GLU A 54 0.82 8.36 -16.81
N PHE A 55 2.16 8.55 -16.82
CA PHE A 55 2.81 9.60 -16.06
C PHE A 55 2.23 10.97 -16.38
N SER A 56 1.99 11.25 -17.68
CA SER A 56 1.39 12.50 -18.14
C SER A 56 -0.07 12.68 -17.69
N SER A 57 -0.76 11.59 -17.41
CA SER A 57 -2.17 11.59 -16.93
C SER A 57 -2.29 11.73 -15.40
N MET A 58 -1.22 11.45 -14.65
CA MET A 58 -1.22 11.49 -13.19
C MET A 58 -1.63 12.84 -12.57
N PRO A 59 -1.28 14.02 -13.13
CA PRO A 59 -1.77 15.29 -12.58
C PRO A 59 -3.28 15.35 -12.50
N ALA A 60 -3.99 15.00 -13.57
CA ALA A 60 -5.46 14.99 -13.59
C ALA A 60 -6.04 13.91 -12.64
N PHE A 61 -5.38 12.77 -12.55
CA PHE A 61 -5.73 11.70 -11.61
C PHE A 61 -5.64 12.18 -10.15
N ILE A 62 -4.54 12.81 -9.76
CA ILE A 62 -4.35 13.36 -8.42
C ILE A 62 -5.37 14.46 -8.15
N ASP A 63 -5.62 15.34 -9.12
CA ASP A 63 -6.59 16.42 -8.98
C ASP A 63 -8.02 15.87 -8.79
N ALA A 64 -8.37 14.74 -9.44
CA ALA A 64 -9.66 14.07 -9.23
C ALA A 64 -9.81 13.51 -7.80
N ILE A 65 -8.75 12.91 -7.25
CA ILE A 65 -8.73 12.43 -5.86
C ILE A 65 -8.83 13.63 -4.89
N ASN A 66 -8.06 14.69 -5.12
CA ASN A 66 -8.08 15.90 -4.28
C ASN A 66 -9.44 16.61 -4.29
N ALA A 67 -10.19 16.53 -5.39
CA ALA A 67 -11.52 17.13 -5.52
C ALA A 67 -12.61 16.35 -4.75
N ASP A 68 -12.40 15.09 -4.46
CA ASP A 68 -13.34 14.24 -3.72
C ASP A 68 -13.23 14.52 -2.21
N ARG A 69 -14.19 15.29 -1.68
CA ARG A 69 -14.18 15.75 -0.28
C ARG A 69 -14.37 14.62 0.75
N ASP A 70 -14.76 13.42 0.34
CA ASP A 70 -14.89 12.28 1.24
C ASP A 70 -13.52 11.63 1.49
N ILE A 71 -12.54 11.85 0.60
CA ILE A 71 -11.21 11.26 0.72
C ILE A 71 -10.41 11.96 1.83
N SER A 72 -9.92 11.18 2.77
CA SER A 72 -9.08 11.62 3.89
C SER A 72 -7.67 11.05 3.86
N LEU A 73 -7.43 10.05 3.00
CA LEU A 73 -6.17 9.33 2.87
C LEU A 73 -6.06 8.73 1.47
N ALA A 74 -4.87 8.68 0.92
CA ALA A 74 -4.55 7.93 -0.28
C ALA A 74 -3.55 6.81 0.05
N LEU A 75 -3.71 5.64 -0.56
CA LEU A 75 -2.84 4.48 -0.45
C LEU A 75 -2.34 4.09 -1.83
N HIS A 76 -1.03 3.94 -1.99
CA HIS A 76 -0.41 3.38 -3.20
C HIS A 76 0.20 2.02 -2.87
N VAL A 77 -0.32 0.97 -3.50
CA VAL A 77 0.04 -0.42 -3.15
C VAL A 77 1.29 -0.95 -3.87
N GLY A 78 2.14 -0.08 -4.39
CA GLY A 78 3.40 -0.46 -5.02
C GLY A 78 3.41 -0.31 -6.53
N ASP A 79 4.57 -0.51 -7.10
CA ASP A 79 4.89 -0.39 -8.53
C ASP A 79 4.66 1.01 -9.09
N ILE A 80 5.70 1.84 -8.95
CA ILE A 80 5.71 3.21 -9.48
C ILE A 80 6.17 3.29 -10.93
N HIS A 81 6.59 2.19 -11.53
CA HIS A 81 6.87 2.02 -12.94
C HIS A 81 6.72 0.54 -13.34
N SER A 82 6.63 0.29 -14.65
CA SER A 82 6.47 -1.06 -15.17
C SER A 82 7.79 -1.82 -15.28
N GLY A 83 7.72 -3.14 -15.38
CA GLY A 83 8.84 -4.01 -15.72
C GLY A 83 9.40 -3.82 -17.15
N SER A 84 9.01 -2.75 -17.86
CA SER A 84 9.57 -2.32 -19.17
C SER A 84 10.28 -0.98 -19.07
N GLN A 85 10.31 -0.36 -17.90
CA GLN A 85 10.94 0.93 -17.65
C GLN A 85 12.25 0.76 -16.87
N TYR A 86 13.10 1.78 -16.89
CA TYR A 86 14.41 1.72 -16.25
C TYR A 86 14.35 2.25 -14.82
N CYS A 87 15.03 1.56 -13.89
CA CYS A 87 15.17 1.99 -12.51
C CYS A 87 16.19 3.13 -12.38
N THR A 88 15.72 4.36 -12.49
CA THR A 88 16.59 5.54 -12.41
C THR A 88 16.20 6.46 -11.26
N GLU A 89 17.21 7.06 -10.61
CA GLU A 89 16.96 8.06 -9.57
C GLU A 89 16.10 9.22 -10.09
N ALA A 90 16.33 9.65 -11.34
CA ALA A 90 15.59 10.75 -11.96
C ALA A 90 14.10 10.43 -12.07
N TYR A 91 13.75 9.21 -12.46
CA TYR A 91 12.35 8.78 -12.54
C TYR A 91 11.70 8.72 -11.15
N ASN A 92 12.34 8.06 -10.19
CA ASN A 92 11.80 7.98 -8.81
C ASN A 92 11.57 9.38 -8.21
N ARG A 93 12.51 10.32 -8.42
CA ARG A 93 12.33 11.73 -7.99
C ARG A 93 11.19 12.43 -8.72
N SER A 94 10.97 12.12 -10.01
CA SER A 94 9.84 12.70 -10.75
C SER A 94 8.50 12.23 -10.22
N VAL A 95 8.37 10.96 -9.85
CA VAL A 95 7.18 10.41 -9.19
C VAL A 95 7.00 11.04 -7.81
N TYR A 96 8.05 11.14 -7.00
CA TYR A 96 8.00 11.81 -5.71
C TYR A 96 7.48 13.25 -5.84
N ASN A 97 8.02 14.04 -6.78
CA ASN A 97 7.60 15.41 -7.04
C ASN A 97 6.12 15.50 -7.45
N LEU A 98 5.67 14.53 -8.24
CA LEU A 98 4.27 14.42 -8.65
C LEU A 98 3.36 14.17 -7.45
N TRP A 99 3.76 13.29 -6.55
CA TRP A 99 2.99 12.94 -5.35
C TRP A 99 2.92 14.04 -4.28
N THR A 100 3.83 15.03 -4.31
CA THR A 100 3.70 16.23 -3.46
C THR A 100 2.43 17.04 -3.74
N ARG A 101 1.73 16.79 -4.86
CA ARG A 101 0.45 17.42 -5.19
C ARG A 101 -0.76 16.88 -4.41
N PHE A 102 -0.63 15.72 -3.76
CA PHE A 102 -1.72 15.20 -2.92
C PHE A 102 -1.98 16.16 -1.76
N GLN A 103 -3.26 16.58 -1.61
CA GLN A 103 -3.72 17.42 -0.51
C GLN A 103 -4.14 16.61 0.71
N VAL A 104 -4.21 15.29 0.59
CA VAL A 104 -4.41 14.32 1.67
C VAL A 104 -3.08 13.59 1.93
N PRO A 105 -2.92 12.96 3.11
CA PRO A 105 -1.81 12.04 3.33
C PRO A 105 -1.77 10.95 2.27
N LEU A 106 -0.60 10.64 1.74
CA LEU A 106 -0.37 9.49 0.86
C LEU A 106 0.57 8.52 1.55
N VAL A 107 0.14 7.27 1.71
CA VAL A 107 0.95 6.16 2.22
C VAL A 107 1.27 5.21 1.08
N TYR A 108 2.56 4.99 0.88
CA TYR A 108 3.12 4.16 -0.20
C TYR A 108 3.81 2.93 0.39
N THR A 109 3.71 1.79 -0.27
CA THR A 109 4.55 0.61 -0.06
C THR A 109 5.28 0.27 -1.35
N PRO A 110 6.59 -0.06 -1.33
CA PRO A 110 7.33 -0.40 -2.54
C PRO A 110 6.81 -1.69 -3.20
N GLY A 111 6.78 -1.71 -4.53
CA GLY A 111 6.57 -2.90 -5.34
C GLY A 111 7.87 -3.55 -5.75
N ASP A 112 7.84 -4.54 -6.65
CA ASP A 112 9.05 -5.21 -7.13
C ASP A 112 9.74 -4.44 -8.27
N ASN A 113 8.99 -3.75 -9.12
CA ASN A 113 9.54 -3.06 -10.27
C ASN A 113 10.53 -1.95 -9.91
N GLU A 114 10.31 -1.18 -8.85
CA GLU A 114 11.19 -0.09 -8.46
C GLU A 114 12.45 -0.51 -7.70
N TRP A 115 12.60 -1.80 -7.37
CA TRP A 115 13.82 -2.26 -6.70
C TRP A 115 14.19 -3.72 -6.97
N ALA A 116 13.31 -4.69 -6.70
CA ALA A 116 13.64 -6.12 -6.77
C ALA A 116 13.96 -6.56 -8.19
N ASP A 117 13.27 -6.02 -9.19
CA ASP A 117 13.36 -6.34 -10.59
C ASP A 117 14.38 -5.50 -11.37
N CYS A 118 14.91 -4.45 -10.76
CA CYS A 118 15.88 -3.54 -11.40
C CYS A 118 17.13 -4.24 -11.97
N HIS A 119 17.46 -5.43 -11.46
CA HIS A 119 18.57 -6.24 -11.98
C HIS A 119 18.32 -6.80 -13.37
N LYS A 120 17.05 -6.93 -13.80
CA LYS A 120 16.67 -7.56 -15.06
C LYS A 120 17.17 -6.76 -16.25
N SER A 121 17.75 -7.46 -17.23
CA SER A 121 18.30 -6.80 -18.43
C SER A 121 17.24 -6.03 -19.22
N LYS A 122 16.00 -6.55 -19.30
CA LYS A 122 14.88 -5.85 -19.96
C LYS A 122 14.56 -4.52 -19.30
N GLU A 123 14.79 -4.40 -18.01
CA GLU A 123 14.54 -3.21 -17.19
C GLU A 123 15.78 -2.29 -17.03
N GLY A 124 16.87 -2.59 -17.73
CA GLY A 124 18.06 -1.73 -17.73
C GLY A 124 19.20 -2.19 -16.81
N GLY A 125 19.07 -3.35 -16.16
CA GLY A 125 20.08 -3.92 -15.26
C GLY A 125 21.25 -4.56 -16.00
N GLY A 126 21.50 -5.84 -15.77
CA GLY A 126 22.61 -6.56 -16.37
C GLY A 126 22.28 -8.03 -16.66
N THR A 127 23.31 -8.77 -17.13
CA THR A 127 23.20 -10.20 -17.36
C THR A 127 24.46 -10.88 -16.86
N TYR A 128 24.31 -11.99 -16.15
CA TYR A 128 25.42 -12.81 -15.72
C TYR A 128 26.12 -13.45 -16.92
N ASN A 129 27.43 -13.28 -16.99
CA ASN A 129 28.29 -13.86 -18.01
C ASN A 129 28.98 -15.13 -17.46
N ALA A 130 28.51 -16.30 -17.87
CA ALA A 130 29.01 -17.57 -17.37
C ALA A 130 30.49 -17.84 -17.75
N ALA A 131 31.01 -17.20 -18.81
CA ALA A 131 32.41 -17.36 -19.23
C ALA A 131 33.40 -16.59 -18.35
N THR A 132 32.95 -15.47 -17.77
CA THR A 132 33.81 -14.59 -16.95
C THR A 132 33.44 -14.63 -15.47
N GLY A 133 32.24 -15.10 -15.12
CA GLY A 133 31.71 -15.05 -13.76
C GLY A 133 31.29 -13.61 -13.32
N LEU A 134 31.22 -12.65 -14.25
CA LEU A 134 30.92 -11.25 -13.98
C LEU A 134 29.54 -10.88 -14.51
N ILE A 135 29.05 -9.71 -14.10
CA ILE A 135 27.80 -9.13 -14.62
C ILE A 135 28.14 -8.16 -15.77
N ASP A 136 27.57 -8.42 -16.94
CA ASP A 136 27.60 -7.51 -18.07
C ASP A 136 26.46 -6.50 -17.92
N TYR A 137 26.75 -5.35 -17.32
CA TYR A 137 25.77 -4.30 -17.08
C TYR A 137 25.35 -3.58 -18.35
N LYS A 138 24.08 -3.26 -18.45
CA LYS A 138 23.54 -2.43 -19.54
C LYS A 138 24.00 -0.98 -19.40
N ARG A 139 24.46 -0.40 -20.52
CA ARG A 139 25.02 0.95 -20.55
C ARG A 139 24.40 1.79 -21.67
N ASP A 140 24.37 3.10 -21.45
CA ASP A 140 23.99 4.08 -22.47
C ASP A 140 25.11 4.27 -23.53
N ALA A 141 24.85 5.11 -24.54
CA ALA A 141 25.80 5.42 -25.60
C ALA A 141 27.10 6.10 -25.09
N ASN A 142 27.11 6.66 -23.91
CA ASN A 142 28.26 7.31 -23.27
C ASN A 142 29.02 6.35 -22.34
N GLY A 143 28.55 5.10 -22.19
CA GLY A 143 29.15 4.09 -21.32
C GLY A 143 28.70 4.16 -19.86
N ASN A 144 27.72 5.00 -19.49
CA ASN A 144 27.17 5.06 -18.14
C ASN A 144 26.20 3.91 -17.90
N LEU A 145 26.09 3.44 -16.65
CA LEU A 145 25.06 2.51 -16.25
C LEU A 145 23.67 3.12 -16.53
N ILE A 146 22.74 2.32 -17.07
CA ILE A 146 21.38 2.79 -17.33
C ILE A 146 20.61 2.88 -16.01
N ASN A 147 20.59 1.79 -15.26
CA ASN A 147 19.92 1.74 -13.96
C ASN A 147 20.83 2.28 -12.85
N TYR A 148 20.22 2.82 -11.81
CA TYR A 148 20.91 3.19 -10.60
C TYR A 148 21.71 2.00 -10.06
N MET A 149 23.00 2.22 -9.81
CA MET A 149 23.95 1.19 -9.35
C MET A 149 23.93 -0.12 -10.17
N GLY A 150 23.65 -0.03 -11.49
CA GLY A 150 23.57 -1.17 -12.38
C GLY A 150 22.37 -2.09 -12.14
N GLY A 151 21.36 -1.59 -11.46
CA GLY A 151 20.16 -2.34 -11.12
C GLY A 151 20.31 -3.23 -9.88
N ASP A 152 21.31 -2.97 -9.01
CA ASP A 152 21.43 -3.70 -7.74
C ASP A 152 20.15 -3.53 -6.89
N PRO A 153 19.42 -4.62 -6.58
CA PRO A 153 18.12 -4.53 -5.90
C PRO A 153 18.19 -3.87 -4.52
N VAL A 154 19.20 -4.19 -3.71
CA VAL A 154 19.35 -3.60 -2.38
C VAL A 154 19.64 -2.11 -2.48
N ALA A 155 20.51 -1.72 -3.41
CA ALA A 155 20.82 -0.30 -3.63
C ALA A 155 19.60 0.49 -4.14
N ASN A 156 18.77 -0.12 -5.02
CA ASN A 156 17.53 0.50 -5.48
C ASN A 156 16.48 0.60 -4.36
N LEU A 157 16.36 -0.40 -3.48
CA LEU A 157 15.49 -0.30 -2.30
C LEU A 157 15.96 0.82 -1.36
N ASP A 158 17.27 0.96 -1.15
CA ASP A 158 17.82 2.05 -0.33
C ASP A 158 17.61 3.42 -1.00
N LEU A 159 17.66 3.49 -2.34
CA LEU A 159 17.29 4.69 -3.10
C LEU A 159 15.81 5.04 -2.91
N VAL A 160 14.90 4.07 -3.03
CA VAL A 160 13.46 4.24 -2.78
C VAL A 160 13.24 4.77 -1.36
N ARG A 161 13.89 4.18 -0.36
CA ARG A 161 13.82 4.65 1.05
C ARG A 161 14.31 6.08 1.20
N SER A 162 15.42 6.44 0.55
CA SER A 162 16.01 7.78 0.63
C SER A 162 15.15 8.87 -0.03
N ILE A 163 14.29 8.52 -0.97
CA ILE A 163 13.42 9.46 -1.70
C ILE A 163 12.04 9.55 -1.06
N PHE A 164 11.37 8.40 -0.86
CA PHE A 164 9.97 8.36 -0.44
C PHE A 164 9.78 8.32 1.08
N PHE A 165 10.81 7.93 1.82
CA PHE A 165 10.78 7.80 3.28
C PHE A 165 11.85 8.68 3.95
N VAL A 166 12.19 9.83 3.33
CA VAL A 166 13.19 10.79 3.83
C VAL A 166 12.89 11.27 5.25
N ASN A 167 11.62 11.32 5.61
CA ASN A 167 11.15 11.59 6.97
C ASN A 167 10.42 10.33 7.48
N PRO A 168 11.15 9.34 8.03
CA PRO A 168 10.54 8.10 8.49
C PRO A 168 9.42 8.37 9.51
N GLY A 169 8.29 7.67 9.35
CA GLY A 169 7.12 7.86 10.20
C GLY A 169 6.22 9.04 9.79
N TYR A 170 6.42 9.61 8.61
CA TYR A 170 5.50 10.59 8.02
C TYR A 170 5.03 10.16 6.64
N SER A 171 3.75 10.45 6.34
CA SER A 171 3.18 10.23 5.01
C SER A 171 3.77 11.22 3.99
N LEU A 172 3.65 10.87 2.71
CA LEU A 172 3.77 11.80 1.59
C LEU A 172 2.51 12.68 1.49
N GLY A 173 2.51 13.64 0.55
CA GLY A 173 1.40 14.60 0.41
C GLY A 173 1.21 15.44 1.66
N ALA A 174 -0.01 15.53 2.18
CA ALA A 174 -0.26 16.16 3.47
C ALA A 174 0.36 15.34 4.60
N HIS A 175 1.14 15.99 5.45
CA HIS A 175 1.88 15.32 6.53
C HIS A 175 0.95 14.72 7.59
N ARG A 176 1.08 13.41 7.80
CA ARG A 176 0.47 12.66 8.88
C ARG A 176 1.54 11.83 9.58
N HIS A 177 1.56 11.84 10.90
CA HIS A 177 2.47 10.99 11.67
C HIS A 177 1.97 9.54 11.66
N LEU A 178 2.89 8.61 11.40
CA LEU A 178 2.69 7.16 11.33
C LEU A 178 3.75 6.48 12.19
N HIS A 179 3.47 5.28 12.66
CA HIS A 179 4.48 4.46 13.33
C HIS A 179 5.25 3.64 12.28
N THR A 180 6.57 3.65 12.34
CA THR A 180 7.42 2.85 11.46
C THR A 180 8.09 1.72 12.21
N GLN A 181 8.25 0.55 11.57
CA GLN A 181 8.98 -0.57 12.14
C GLN A 181 10.41 -0.15 12.52
N ALA A 182 11.03 0.71 11.73
CA ALA A 182 12.36 1.24 12.00
C ALA A 182 12.49 1.97 13.36
N SER A 183 11.41 2.56 13.88
CA SER A 183 11.41 3.19 15.21
C SER A 183 10.93 2.26 16.33
N ALA A 184 10.22 1.19 15.97
CA ALA A 184 9.61 0.25 16.90
C ALA A 184 10.39 -1.08 17.04
N PHE A 185 11.54 -1.22 16.39
CA PHE A 185 12.29 -2.47 16.39
C PHE A 185 12.74 -2.93 17.77
N LYS A 186 12.75 -4.23 17.99
CA LYS A 186 13.28 -4.83 19.24
C LYS A 186 14.80 -4.99 19.15
N ARG A 187 15.51 -4.79 20.25
CA ARG A 187 16.98 -4.96 20.34
C ARG A 187 17.48 -6.35 19.91
N SER A 188 16.62 -7.38 20.01
CA SER A 188 16.90 -8.73 19.53
C SER A 188 16.90 -8.85 18.00
N HIS A 189 16.34 -7.87 17.30
CA HIS A 189 16.24 -7.82 15.83
C HIS A 189 16.66 -6.44 15.32
N PRO A 190 17.94 -6.06 15.48
CA PRO A 190 18.41 -4.70 15.16
C PRO A 190 18.32 -4.38 13.67
N THR A 191 18.30 -5.38 12.79
CA THR A 191 18.14 -5.21 11.34
C THR A 191 16.78 -4.65 10.96
N ASP A 192 15.76 -4.77 11.83
CA ASP A 192 14.44 -4.22 11.57
C ASP A 192 14.44 -2.69 11.52
N ALA A 193 15.48 -2.05 12.07
CA ALA A 193 15.65 -0.60 12.02
C ALA A 193 15.79 -0.02 10.59
N LYS A 194 16.02 -0.85 9.57
CA LYS A 194 16.13 -0.41 8.18
C LYS A 194 14.78 -0.34 7.44
N TYR A 195 13.72 -0.98 7.98
CA TYR A 195 12.42 -1.06 7.31
C TYR A 195 11.55 0.15 7.65
N VAL A 196 11.92 1.30 7.08
CA VAL A 196 11.22 2.58 7.24
C VAL A 196 9.88 2.60 6.49
N GLU A 197 9.73 1.77 5.46
CA GLU A 197 8.55 1.60 4.62
C GLU A 197 7.44 0.77 5.26
N ASN A 198 7.76 -0.03 6.28
CA ASN A 198 6.78 -0.76 7.04
C ASN A 198 6.15 0.17 8.08
N LEU A 199 4.91 0.58 7.82
CA LEU A 199 4.19 1.61 8.56
C LEU A 199 2.94 1.03 9.24
N ARG A 200 2.47 1.70 10.29
CA ARG A 200 1.21 1.36 10.94
C ARG A 200 0.57 2.61 11.55
N TRP A 201 -0.76 2.67 11.52
CA TRP A 201 -1.57 3.74 12.13
C TRP A 201 -2.99 3.27 12.35
N GLU A 202 -3.72 4.01 13.18
CA GLU A 202 -5.15 3.82 13.38
C GLU A 202 -5.95 4.96 12.74
N GLN A 203 -7.08 4.62 12.14
CA GLN A 203 -8.06 5.55 11.62
C GLN A 203 -9.45 4.92 11.69
N ASP A 204 -10.45 5.65 12.23
CA ASP A 204 -11.86 5.23 12.30
C ASP A 204 -12.04 3.84 12.94
N ASP A 205 -11.35 3.58 14.06
CA ASP A 205 -11.32 2.29 14.76
C ASP A 205 -10.77 1.13 13.90
N VAL A 206 -10.05 1.42 12.81
CA VAL A 206 -9.40 0.45 11.94
C VAL A 206 -7.89 0.58 12.03
N GLN A 207 -7.21 -0.51 12.30
CA GLN A 207 -5.74 -0.58 12.26
C GLN A 207 -5.29 -0.77 10.82
N PHE A 208 -4.42 0.10 10.34
CA PHE A 208 -3.74 -0.03 9.05
C PHE A 208 -2.30 -0.47 9.26
N VAL A 209 -1.79 -1.32 8.38
CA VAL A 209 -0.40 -1.74 8.35
C VAL A 209 0.09 -1.89 6.91
N THR A 210 1.26 -1.32 6.60
CA THR A 210 1.97 -1.59 5.33
C THR A 210 3.10 -2.58 5.58
N VAL A 211 3.32 -3.47 4.61
CA VAL A 211 4.41 -4.45 4.63
C VAL A 211 5.04 -4.55 3.25
N ASN A 212 6.37 -4.49 3.18
CA ASN A 212 7.12 -4.64 1.95
C ASN A 212 7.20 -6.14 1.58
N ILE A 213 6.23 -6.59 0.81
CA ILE A 213 6.19 -7.91 0.19
C ILE A 213 6.12 -7.67 -1.32
N PRO A 214 7.23 -7.79 -2.04
CA PRO A 214 7.26 -7.56 -3.48
C PRO A 214 6.69 -8.76 -4.24
N GLY A 215 6.23 -8.51 -5.46
CA GLY A 215 5.95 -9.51 -6.47
C GLY A 215 7.17 -10.41 -6.75
N GLY A 216 7.17 -11.13 -7.87
CA GLY A 216 8.30 -11.97 -8.23
C GLY A 216 8.65 -13.02 -7.17
N SER A 217 7.65 -13.64 -6.52
CA SER A 217 7.84 -14.63 -5.46
C SER A 217 8.62 -14.12 -4.25
N ASN A 218 8.27 -12.94 -3.77
CA ASN A 218 8.95 -12.35 -2.63
C ASN A 218 10.47 -12.14 -2.86
N ASN A 219 10.82 -11.76 -4.11
CA ASN A 219 12.19 -11.53 -4.57
C ASN A 219 13.08 -12.80 -4.60
N ASP A 220 12.57 -13.90 -5.14
CA ASP A 220 13.31 -15.17 -5.15
C ASP A 220 13.29 -15.91 -6.49
N SER A 221 12.17 -15.89 -7.22
CA SER A 221 12.03 -16.76 -8.38
C SER A 221 13.04 -16.52 -9.50
N ASP A 222 13.61 -15.33 -9.55
CA ASP A 222 14.57 -14.89 -10.55
C ASP A 222 15.92 -14.57 -9.88
N PRO A 223 16.90 -15.48 -9.92
CA PRO A 223 18.24 -15.18 -9.42
C PRO A 223 18.78 -13.88 -10.05
N TRP A 224 19.29 -13.00 -9.22
CA TRP A 224 19.70 -11.67 -9.65
C TRP A 224 20.67 -11.72 -10.84
N TYR A 225 20.38 -10.92 -11.86
CA TYR A 225 21.13 -10.85 -13.12
C TYR A 225 21.15 -12.16 -13.93
N GLY A 226 20.30 -13.14 -13.59
CA GLY A 226 20.29 -14.44 -14.25
C GLY A 226 21.46 -15.32 -13.83
N THR A 227 21.97 -15.18 -12.60
CA THR A 227 22.96 -16.12 -12.03
C THR A 227 22.36 -17.53 -11.97
N PRO A 228 23.20 -18.58 -12.03
CA PRO A 228 22.69 -19.97 -12.04
C PRO A 228 21.88 -20.36 -10.80
N VAL A 229 22.11 -19.69 -9.69
CA VAL A 229 21.44 -19.91 -8.40
C VAL A 229 21.26 -18.56 -7.69
N GLU A 230 20.35 -18.52 -6.72
CA GLU A 230 20.19 -17.38 -5.80
C GLU A 230 21.56 -17.00 -5.19
N THR A 231 21.88 -15.72 -5.21
CA THR A 231 23.10 -15.23 -4.57
C THR A 231 22.92 -15.15 -3.05
N GLU A 232 24.02 -15.26 -2.28
CA GLU A 232 23.98 -15.09 -0.81
C GLU A 232 23.35 -13.75 -0.40
N ARG A 233 23.63 -12.68 -1.16
CA ARG A 233 23.07 -11.36 -0.90
C ARG A 233 21.55 -11.31 -1.13
N GLN A 234 21.05 -11.97 -2.18
CA GLN A 234 19.63 -12.11 -2.46
C GLN A 234 18.94 -12.91 -1.36
N HIS A 235 19.53 -14.06 -0.99
CA HIS A 235 19.03 -14.89 0.09
C HIS A 235 18.95 -14.13 1.43
N GLN A 236 19.99 -13.38 1.77
CA GLN A 236 20.02 -12.57 2.98
C GLN A 236 18.94 -11.51 2.98
N GLU A 237 18.81 -10.73 1.89
CA GLU A 237 17.78 -9.71 1.75
C GLU A 237 16.39 -10.30 1.99
N ARG A 238 16.04 -11.34 1.24
CA ARG A 238 14.74 -11.99 1.30
C ARG A 238 14.45 -12.56 2.71
N THR A 239 15.41 -13.21 3.32
CA THR A 239 15.25 -13.83 4.65
C THR A 239 15.06 -12.76 5.73
N GLU A 240 15.89 -11.71 5.73
CA GLU A 240 15.78 -10.63 6.70
C GLU A 240 14.47 -9.86 6.57
N ARG A 241 14.10 -9.49 5.34
CA ARG A 241 12.84 -8.76 5.08
C ARG A 241 11.63 -9.60 5.44
N THR A 242 11.58 -10.87 5.03
CA THR A 242 10.48 -11.77 5.39
C THR A 242 10.33 -11.88 6.91
N GLY A 243 11.45 -12.05 7.62
CA GLY A 243 11.44 -12.08 9.09
C GLY A 243 10.92 -10.78 9.72
N ALA A 244 11.32 -9.63 9.17
CA ALA A 244 10.83 -8.32 9.61
C ALA A 244 9.32 -8.15 9.35
N VAL A 245 8.85 -8.51 8.15
CA VAL A 245 7.41 -8.48 7.79
C VAL A 245 6.58 -9.31 8.77
N LEU A 246 7.01 -10.54 9.08
CA LEU A 246 6.28 -11.40 10.02
C LEU A 246 6.17 -10.77 11.41
N ARG A 247 7.27 -10.21 11.93
CA ARG A 247 7.28 -9.52 13.23
C ARG A 247 6.42 -8.26 13.23
N TRP A 248 6.39 -7.52 12.10
CA TRP A 248 5.58 -6.30 12.00
C TRP A 248 4.10 -6.60 11.91
N LEU A 249 3.72 -7.68 11.22
CA LEU A 249 2.34 -8.18 11.24
C LEU A 249 1.92 -8.59 12.66
N ASP A 250 2.79 -9.31 13.41
CA ASP A 250 2.51 -9.66 14.81
C ASP A 250 2.24 -8.41 15.64
N ASP A 251 3.10 -7.39 15.55
CA ASP A 251 2.95 -6.13 16.28
C ASP A 251 1.66 -5.39 15.91
N ALA A 252 1.31 -5.35 14.62
CA ALA A 252 0.10 -4.68 14.14
C ALA A 252 -1.18 -5.36 14.67
N PHE A 253 -1.23 -6.68 14.67
CA PHE A 253 -2.37 -7.42 15.18
C PHE A 253 -2.47 -7.35 16.72
N GLU A 254 -1.34 -7.38 17.44
CA GLU A 254 -1.29 -7.16 18.88
C GLU A 254 -1.86 -5.79 19.23
N ARG A 255 -1.43 -4.75 18.55
CA ARG A 255 -1.95 -3.38 18.69
C ARG A 255 -3.43 -3.28 18.40
N ALA A 256 -3.88 -3.84 17.30
CA ALA A 256 -5.30 -3.85 16.96
C ALA A 256 -6.16 -4.55 18.04
N HIS A 257 -5.60 -5.55 18.72
CA HIS A 257 -6.26 -6.22 19.85
C HIS A 257 -6.30 -5.31 21.08
N GLU A 258 -5.16 -4.71 21.47
CA GLU A 258 -5.04 -3.79 22.62
C GLU A 258 -5.97 -2.58 22.47
N GLU A 259 -5.98 -1.96 21.28
CA GLU A 259 -6.76 -0.76 20.95
C GLU A 259 -8.23 -1.09 20.63
N ARG A 260 -8.58 -2.38 20.58
CA ARG A 260 -9.93 -2.89 20.26
C ARG A 260 -10.43 -2.47 18.88
N SER A 261 -9.51 -2.31 17.92
CA SER A 261 -9.84 -1.94 16.56
C SER A 261 -10.93 -2.84 15.98
N LYS A 262 -11.85 -2.28 15.21
CA LYS A 262 -12.99 -3.01 14.62
C LYS A 262 -12.58 -3.89 13.44
N ALA A 263 -11.51 -3.50 12.75
CA ALA A 263 -10.96 -4.23 11.62
C ALA A 263 -9.46 -3.92 11.44
N ILE A 264 -8.81 -4.66 10.55
CA ILE A 264 -7.43 -4.41 10.12
C ILE A 264 -7.42 -4.27 8.59
N VAL A 265 -6.62 -3.33 8.08
CA VAL A 265 -6.26 -3.22 6.66
C VAL A 265 -4.77 -3.51 6.53
N ILE A 266 -4.42 -4.51 5.74
CA ILE A 266 -3.04 -4.83 5.35
C ILE A 266 -2.82 -4.30 3.93
N GLN A 267 -1.77 -3.50 3.72
CA GLN A 267 -1.38 -2.98 2.43
C GLN A 267 -0.03 -3.58 2.03
N THR A 268 0.05 -4.15 0.83
CA THR A 268 1.28 -4.67 0.23
C THR A 268 1.22 -4.56 -1.29
N GLN A 269 2.29 -4.90 -2.01
CA GLN A 269 2.25 -4.94 -3.47
C GLN A 269 1.87 -6.34 -3.96
N ALA A 270 2.52 -7.39 -3.51
CA ALA A 270 2.40 -8.73 -4.07
C ALA A 270 0.98 -9.30 -4.14
N ASP A 271 0.60 -9.86 -5.27
CA ASP A 271 -0.55 -10.77 -5.39
C ASP A 271 -0.10 -12.21 -5.08
N MET A 272 -0.14 -12.56 -3.79
CA MET A 272 0.41 -13.81 -3.28
C MET A 272 -0.37 -15.07 -3.73
N TRP A 273 -1.50 -14.90 -4.40
CA TRP A 273 -2.36 -15.99 -4.90
C TRP A 273 -2.51 -15.98 -6.41
N ASP A 274 -1.76 -15.13 -7.10
CA ASP A 274 -1.69 -15.17 -8.56
C ASP A 274 -0.41 -15.90 -8.98
N PRO A 275 -0.48 -17.06 -9.64
CA PRO A 275 0.72 -17.82 -10.00
C PRO A 275 1.58 -17.16 -11.07
N ASP A 276 1.20 -16.02 -11.62
CA ASP A 276 1.97 -15.28 -12.64
C ASP A 276 2.42 -16.18 -13.81
N GLY A 277 1.57 -17.15 -14.18
CA GLY A 277 1.88 -18.13 -15.21
C GLY A 277 3.10 -19.01 -14.93
N LYS A 278 3.69 -18.95 -13.73
CA LYS A 278 4.92 -19.64 -13.33
C LYS A 278 4.63 -20.92 -12.56
N SER A 279 5.68 -21.61 -12.12
CA SER A 279 5.54 -22.88 -11.41
C SER A 279 4.99 -22.70 -9.99
N ALA A 280 4.42 -23.74 -9.42
CA ALA A 280 3.96 -23.76 -8.03
C ALA A 280 5.06 -23.45 -7.00
N SER A 281 6.33 -23.74 -7.33
CA SER A 281 7.48 -23.38 -6.49
C SER A 281 7.64 -21.86 -6.34
N HIS A 282 7.22 -21.11 -7.34
CA HIS A 282 7.24 -19.65 -7.34
C HIS A 282 6.43 -19.06 -6.17
N LEU A 283 5.26 -19.57 -5.90
CA LEU A 283 4.42 -19.09 -4.81
C LEU A 283 4.84 -19.60 -3.43
N SER A 284 5.73 -20.60 -3.37
CA SER A 284 6.11 -21.26 -2.10
C SER A 284 6.74 -20.30 -1.09
N LEU A 285 7.35 -19.23 -1.57
CA LEU A 285 8.03 -18.25 -0.73
C LEU A 285 7.11 -17.26 -0.05
N TYR A 286 5.89 -17.10 -0.54
CA TYR A 286 4.85 -16.38 0.18
C TYR A 286 4.24 -17.21 1.32
N ARG A 287 4.46 -18.51 1.33
CA ARG A 287 3.81 -19.42 2.28
C ARG A 287 3.94 -18.99 3.75
N PRO A 288 5.12 -18.63 4.29
CA PRO A 288 5.23 -18.21 5.68
C PRO A 288 4.39 -16.96 6.01
N ILE A 289 4.26 -16.06 5.03
CA ILE A 289 3.51 -14.81 5.17
C ILE A 289 2.00 -15.12 5.14
N VAL A 290 1.55 -15.91 4.18
CA VAL A 290 0.15 -16.32 4.04
C VAL A 290 -0.30 -17.10 5.27
N GLU A 291 0.52 -18.05 5.77
CA GLU A 291 0.24 -18.79 7.02
C GLU A 291 0.11 -17.84 8.21
N ARG A 292 1.00 -16.85 8.33
CA ARG A 292 0.96 -15.87 9.42
C ARG A 292 -0.30 -15.01 9.34
N ILE A 293 -0.64 -14.47 8.18
CA ILE A 293 -1.87 -13.68 7.98
C ILE A 293 -3.10 -14.51 8.33
N ALA A 294 -3.19 -15.75 7.84
CA ALA A 294 -4.32 -16.63 8.12
C ALA A 294 -4.48 -16.91 9.63
N MET A 295 -3.38 -17.23 10.31
CA MET A 295 -3.37 -17.49 11.75
C MET A 295 -3.77 -16.26 12.56
N LEU A 296 -3.18 -15.10 12.27
CA LEU A 296 -3.45 -13.85 12.98
C LEU A 296 -4.89 -13.39 12.75
N THR A 297 -5.38 -13.47 11.50
CA THR A 297 -6.77 -13.12 11.15
C THR A 297 -7.77 -13.98 11.91
N LYS A 298 -7.54 -15.29 11.96
CA LYS A 298 -8.40 -16.21 12.70
C LYS A 298 -8.41 -15.89 14.21
N ALA A 299 -7.23 -15.59 14.78
CA ALA A 299 -7.11 -15.24 16.20
C ALA A 299 -7.75 -13.87 16.50
N PHE A 300 -7.63 -12.90 15.60
CA PHE A 300 -8.23 -11.57 15.76
C PHE A 300 -9.77 -11.62 15.77
N GLY A 301 -10.38 -12.52 15.00
CA GLY A 301 -11.82 -12.77 15.00
C GLY A 301 -12.70 -11.65 14.45
N ARG A 302 -12.10 -10.56 13.95
CA ARG A 302 -12.76 -9.40 13.32
C ARG A 302 -12.30 -9.26 11.88
N PRO A 303 -12.97 -8.47 11.02
CA PRO A 303 -12.61 -8.33 9.60
C PRO A 303 -11.16 -7.91 9.39
N VAL A 304 -10.49 -8.58 8.46
CA VAL A 304 -9.15 -8.23 7.94
C VAL A 304 -9.23 -8.09 6.43
N LEU A 305 -8.92 -6.90 5.92
CA LEU A 305 -8.91 -6.58 4.50
C LEU A 305 -7.46 -6.48 4.02
N LEU A 306 -7.10 -7.24 2.99
CA LEU A 306 -5.83 -7.10 2.28
C LEU A 306 -6.05 -6.26 1.02
N LEU A 307 -5.21 -5.24 0.83
CA LEU A 307 -5.12 -4.42 -0.36
C LEU A 307 -3.78 -4.68 -1.04
N ASN A 308 -3.81 -5.08 -2.31
CA ASN A 308 -2.61 -5.35 -3.09
C ASN A 308 -2.75 -4.93 -4.56
N GLY A 309 -1.61 -4.92 -5.30
CA GLY A 309 -1.49 -4.69 -6.74
C GLY A 309 -0.91 -5.91 -7.46
N ASP A 310 0.17 -5.70 -8.21
CA ASP A 310 1.03 -6.68 -8.88
C ASP A 310 0.42 -7.29 -10.17
N SER A 311 -0.69 -7.98 -10.06
CA SER A 311 -1.34 -8.64 -11.19
C SER A 311 -2.15 -7.70 -12.10
N HIS A 312 -2.25 -6.41 -11.79
CA HIS A 312 -2.94 -5.35 -12.56
C HIS A 312 -4.44 -5.59 -12.78
N ARG A 313 -5.03 -6.62 -12.19
CA ARG A 313 -6.41 -7.03 -12.43
C ARG A 313 -7.24 -6.87 -11.17
N TYR A 314 -8.33 -6.14 -11.28
CA TYR A 314 -9.25 -6.01 -10.17
C TYR A 314 -9.77 -7.38 -9.74
N ARG A 315 -9.62 -7.68 -8.45
CA ARG A 315 -10.19 -8.85 -7.78
C ARG A 315 -10.78 -8.45 -6.44
N SER A 316 -11.83 -9.13 -6.06
CA SER A 316 -12.49 -8.98 -4.77
C SER A 316 -12.93 -10.37 -4.32
N ASP A 317 -12.13 -11.00 -3.45
CA ASP A 317 -12.33 -12.41 -3.08
C ASP A 317 -11.78 -12.73 -1.68
N ASN A 318 -11.96 -14.00 -1.28
CA ASN A 318 -11.32 -14.55 -0.09
C ASN A 318 -10.56 -15.84 -0.44
N PRO A 319 -9.27 -15.76 -0.80
CA PRO A 319 -8.46 -16.95 -1.12
C PRO A 319 -8.20 -17.87 0.09
N LEU A 320 -8.51 -17.44 1.30
CA LEU A 320 -8.40 -18.23 2.54
C LEU A 320 -9.73 -18.87 2.98
N ALA A 321 -10.80 -18.76 2.18
CA ALA A 321 -12.05 -19.43 2.45
C ALA A 321 -12.00 -20.90 2.04
N ALA A 322 -12.85 -21.74 2.67
CA ALA A 322 -13.03 -23.12 2.24
C ALA A 322 -13.62 -23.17 0.82
N GLY A 323 -12.97 -23.92 -0.08
CA GLY A 323 -13.40 -24.04 -1.48
C GLY A 323 -13.16 -22.79 -2.33
N ALA A 324 -12.25 -21.90 -1.90
CA ALA A 324 -11.89 -20.71 -2.65
C ALA A 324 -11.38 -21.03 -4.06
N VAL A 325 -11.67 -20.17 -5.00
CA VAL A 325 -11.09 -20.17 -6.34
C VAL A 325 -10.04 -19.07 -6.46
N CYS A 326 -8.97 -19.37 -7.18
CA CYS A 326 -7.88 -18.44 -7.49
C CYS A 326 -7.88 -18.12 -8.97
N SER A 327 -7.49 -16.92 -9.34
CA SER A 327 -7.37 -16.49 -10.72
C SER A 327 -5.95 -16.64 -11.21
N ILE A 328 -5.78 -16.98 -12.49
CA ILE A 328 -4.50 -17.02 -13.18
C ILE A 328 -4.25 -15.64 -13.80
N GLU A 329 -3.07 -15.07 -13.62
CA GLU A 329 -2.74 -13.74 -14.16
C GLU A 329 -2.91 -13.65 -15.68
N ALA A 330 -2.47 -14.69 -16.42
CA ALA A 330 -2.58 -14.74 -17.87
C ALA A 330 -4.01 -14.60 -18.39
N SER A 331 -5.04 -14.79 -17.55
CA SER A 331 -6.45 -14.65 -17.92
C SER A 331 -7.30 -14.24 -16.73
N ALA A 332 -7.86 -13.03 -16.78
CA ALA A 332 -8.78 -12.55 -15.74
C ALA A 332 -10.04 -13.41 -15.57
N THR A 333 -10.36 -14.25 -16.58
CA THR A 333 -11.55 -15.10 -16.57
C THR A 333 -11.26 -16.56 -16.25
N THR A 334 -9.97 -16.97 -16.24
CA THR A 334 -9.61 -18.34 -15.90
C THR A 334 -9.53 -18.46 -14.38
N GLN A 335 -10.46 -19.19 -13.80
CA GLN A 335 -10.49 -19.52 -12.38
C GLN A 335 -10.08 -20.97 -12.17
N VAL A 336 -9.30 -21.24 -11.15
CA VAL A 336 -8.86 -22.56 -10.71
C VAL A 336 -9.13 -22.69 -9.22
N ALA A 337 -9.29 -23.92 -8.72
CA ALA A 337 -9.34 -24.10 -7.26
C ALA A 337 -8.01 -23.67 -6.65
N CYS A 338 -8.02 -22.94 -5.53
CA CYS A 338 -6.79 -22.57 -4.83
C CYS A 338 -6.01 -23.81 -4.34
N SER A 339 -6.61 -24.99 -4.39
CA SER A 339 -5.99 -26.29 -4.09
C SER A 339 -5.31 -26.95 -5.30
N ASP A 340 -5.40 -26.39 -6.50
CA ASP A 340 -4.79 -26.95 -7.70
C ASP A 340 -3.25 -26.99 -7.60
N ASP A 341 -2.63 -27.78 -8.46
CA ASP A 341 -1.18 -27.98 -8.47
C ASP A 341 -0.39 -26.67 -8.58
N ALA A 342 -0.94 -25.65 -9.24
CA ALA A 342 -0.34 -24.31 -9.32
C ALA A 342 -0.13 -23.69 -7.93
N PHE A 343 -0.97 -24.04 -6.97
CA PHE A 343 -0.93 -23.50 -5.58
C PHE A 343 -0.50 -24.55 -4.56
N LYS A 344 0.00 -25.73 -4.95
CA LYS A 344 0.32 -26.84 -4.02
C LYS A 344 1.29 -26.48 -2.90
N ASN A 345 2.13 -25.47 -3.10
CA ASN A 345 3.08 -24.98 -2.11
C ASN A 345 2.53 -23.85 -1.24
N GLN A 346 1.34 -23.35 -1.55
CA GLN A 346 0.62 -22.40 -0.72
C GLN A 346 -0.14 -23.14 0.41
N PRO A 347 -0.36 -22.49 1.55
CA PRO A 347 -1.26 -23.05 2.56
C PRO A 347 -2.67 -23.12 1.99
N ILE A 348 -3.18 -24.35 1.88
CA ILE A 348 -4.53 -24.66 1.41
C ILE A 348 -5.33 -25.26 2.58
N GLY A 349 -6.65 -25.27 2.42
CA GLY A 349 -7.54 -25.84 3.44
C GLY A 349 -7.78 -24.90 4.62
N TYR A 350 -7.43 -23.62 4.53
CA TYR A 350 -7.84 -22.62 5.49
C TYR A 350 -9.37 -22.39 5.41
N ASN A 351 -9.95 -22.09 6.54
CA ASN A 351 -11.29 -21.55 6.64
C ASN A 351 -11.23 -20.30 7.51
N VAL A 352 -10.95 -19.16 6.87
CA VAL A 352 -10.80 -17.84 7.51
C VAL A 352 -11.84 -16.88 6.91
N PRO A 353 -13.13 -17.01 7.29
CA PRO A 353 -14.22 -16.24 6.67
C PRO A 353 -14.15 -14.74 6.96
N ASN A 354 -13.40 -14.33 7.98
CA ASN A 354 -13.16 -12.93 8.33
C ASN A 354 -11.95 -12.30 7.64
N PHE A 355 -11.49 -12.90 6.53
CA PHE A 355 -10.50 -12.34 5.62
C PHE A 355 -11.15 -11.94 4.28
N HIS A 356 -10.67 -10.88 3.67
CA HIS A 356 -11.03 -10.49 2.31
C HIS A 356 -9.84 -9.84 1.63
N ARG A 357 -9.71 -10.03 0.31
CA ARG A 357 -8.67 -9.41 -0.51
C ARG A 357 -9.32 -8.52 -1.58
N ILE A 358 -8.71 -7.34 -1.81
CA ILE A 358 -8.94 -6.53 -2.99
C ILE A 358 -7.61 -6.32 -3.68
N THR A 359 -7.47 -6.81 -4.91
CA THR A 359 -6.39 -6.44 -5.82
C THR A 359 -6.87 -5.26 -6.65
N VAL A 360 -6.12 -4.15 -6.63
CA VAL A 360 -6.50 -2.96 -7.41
C VAL A 360 -6.26 -3.18 -8.90
N HIS A 361 -7.03 -2.49 -9.72
CA HIS A 361 -6.80 -2.45 -11.16
C HIS A 361 -5.73 -1.40 -11.45
N GLY A 362 -4.61 -1.82 -12.00
CA GLY A 362 -3.46 -0.98 -12.30
C GLY A 362 -3.05 -1.06 -13.77
N SER A 363 -2.01 -0.31 -14.14
CA SER A 363 -1.47 -0.31 -15.51
C SER A 363 -2.54 -0.07 -16.59
N THR A 364 -3.40 0.93 -16.39
CA THR A 364 -4.56 1.19 -17.25
C THR A 364 -4.62 2.63 -17.73
N VAL A 365 -5.11 2.80 -18.96
CA VAL A 365 -5.49 4.12 -19.49
C VAL A 365 -6.96 4.02 -19.96
N PRO A 366 -7.89 4.77 -19.36
CA PRO A 366 -7.72 5.77 -18.31
C PRO A 366 -7.34 5.18 -16.95
N LEU A 367 -6.68 5.99 -16.12
CA LEU A 367 -6.27 5.60 -14.76
C LEU A 367 -7.50 5.36 -13.87
N GLU A 368 -7.36 4.41 -12.97
CA GLU A 368 -8.41 4.00 -12.04
C GLU A 368 -7.92 4.01 -10.59
N TRP A 369 -8.82 4.29 -9.67
CA TRP A 369 -8.60 4.13 -8.23
C TRP A 369 -9.82 3.56 -7.55
N LEU A 370 -9.64 2.94 -6.40
CA LEU A 370 -10.71 2.39 -5.59
C LEU A 370 -11.09 3.39 -4.50
N LYS A 371 -12.35 3.83 -4.44
CA LYS A 371 -12.88 4.59 -3.31
C LYS A 371 -13.35 3.61 -2.24
N LEU A 372 -12.51 3.37 -1.24
CA LEU A 372 -12.79 2.51 -0.10
C LEU A 372 -13.42 3.35 1.03
N ARG A 373 -14.65 3.07 1.38
CA ARG A 373 -15.37 3.68 2.51
C ARG A 373 -15.25 2.81 3.75
N ILE A 374 -15.10 3.46 4.91
CA ILE A 374 -14.99 2.80 6.20
C ILE A 374 -16.13 3.29 7.07
N ASP A 375 -16.97 2.37 7.51
CA ASP A 375 -18.05 2.62 8.47
C ASP A 375 -17.91 1.63 9.62
N SER A 376 -17.15 2.00 10.63
CA SER A 376 -16.86 1.15 11.79
C SER A 376 -18.09 0.93 12.70
N HIS A 377 -19.16 1.70 12.51
CA HIS A 377 -20.39 1.62 13.29
C HIS A 377 -21.47 0.74 12.65
N ASN A 378 -21.43 0.57 11.33
CA ASN A 378 -22.38 -0.27 10.59
C ASN A 378 -21.61 -1.40 9.88
N ALA A 379 -21.76 -2.63 10.38
CA ALA A 379 -21.22 -3.77 9.67
C ALA A 379 -21.93 -3.91 8.32
N ALA A 380 -21.21 -3.72 7.22
CA ALA A 380 -21.72 -4.08 5.91
C ALA A 380 -21.88 -5.60 5.83
N THR A 381 -22.96 -6.05 5.22
CA THR A 381 -23.11 -7.46 4.85
C THR A 381 -22.12 -7.76 3.74
N SER A 382 -21.42 -8.91 3.82
CA SER A 382 -20.52 -9.33 2.73
C SER A 382 -21.26 -9.40 1.41
N SER A 383 -20.80 -8.60 0.47
CA SER A 383 -21.24 -8.58 -0.91
C SER A 383 -20.02 -8.40 -1.81
N GLU A 384 -20.21 -8.42 -3.12
CA GLU A 384 -19.12 -8.21 -4.09
C GLU A 384 -18.34 -6.91 -3.84
N ASP A 385 -19.03 -5.87 -3.36
CA ASP A 385 -18.47 -4.54 -3.11
C ASP A 385 -18.46 -4.13 -1.62
N ALA A 386 -18.57 -5.08 -0.69
CA ALA A 386 -18.56 -4.82 0.73
C ALA A 386 -18.08 -6.00 1.58
N PHE A 387 -17.37 -5.69 2.66
CA PHE A 387 -16.88 -6.68 3.62
C PHE A 387 -16.66 -6.04 5.00
N GLY A 388 -17.30 -6.55 6.04
CA GLY A 388 -17.19 -5.99 7.39
C GLY A 388 -17.55 -4.50 7.42
N PRO A 389 -16.70 -3.60 7.93
CA PRO A 389 -16.95 -2.16 7.93
C PRO A 389 -16.61 -1.49 6.59
N PHE A 390 -16.19 -2.24 5.60
CA PHE A 390 -15.69 -1.74 4.32
C PHE A 390 -16.74 -1.84 3.22
N SER A 391 -16.84 -0.82 2.39
CA SER A 391 -17.51 -0.87 1.09
C SER A 391 -16.70 -0.05 0.09
N TRP A 392 -16.75 -0.40 -1.21
CA TRP A 392 -15.90 0.24 -2.19
C TRP A 392 -16.56 0.43 -3.55
N LYS A 393 -15.96 1.30 -4.32
CA LYS A 393 -16.35 1.60 -5.69
C LYS A 393 -15.11 1.89 -6.54
N ARG A 394 -15.07 1.34 -7.73
CA ARG A 394 -14.06 1.66 -8.74
C ARG A 394 -14.36 3.03 -9.36
N MET A 395 -13.35 3.89 -9.42
CA MET A 395 -13.43 5.28 -9.89
C MET A 395 -12.49 5.44 -11.08
N ILE A 396 -13.04 5.73 -12.26
CA ILE A 396 -12.27 5.92 -13.49
C ILE A 396 -12.14 7.41 -13.75
N VAL A 397 -10.91 7.90 -13.95
CA VAL A 397 -10.64 9.29 -14.32
C VAL A 397 -10.73 9.42 -15.83
N ARG A 398 -11.68 10.23 -16.31
CA ARG A 398 -11.94 10.46 -17.73
C ARG A 398 -11.37 11.78 -18.19
#